data_ef497646fb95671a9bb05e032382ad7a
#
_entry.id   ef497646fb95671a9bb05e032382ad7a
#
_cell.length_a   1.000
_cell.length_b   1.000
_cell.length_c   1.000
_cell.angle_alpha   90.00
_cell.angle_beta   90.00
_cell.angle_gamma   90.00
#
_symmetry.space_group_name_H-M   'P 1'
#
loop_
_entity.id
_entity.type
_entity.pdbx_description
1 polymer ?
#
loop_
_entity_poly.entity_id
_entity_poly.type
_entity_poly.pdbx_seq_one_letter_code
_entity_poly.pdbx_strand_id
1 'polypeptide(L)'
;MRKFKQFLAAAAALSLVSSTEPASADPIKNIVLVHGAWVDASGWKPVYEILTKEDFKVTMVQEPETSFQDDVTATKRILDLQDGPTLLVGHSYGGSIITEAGVHPNVFGLVYVAPHAPDVGENEGELGKKTPSVLAKTDGAIKVTPDKFTYLNPPDFPNLFAPDLPLDRAEFAAQSQVLAEASVFNTPLTAAAWKTKPSWGIVAGNDQIINPDLERWYYKRAKSHVTEIEGASHSVYESHPKEVAAVIVDAARNAQK
;
A
#
# COMPACT_ATOMS: atom_id res chain seq x y z
N MET A 1 -18.53 -44.19 79.75
CA MET A 1 -17.45 -43.59 78.93
C MET A 1 -17.84 -43.69 77.45
N ARG A 2 -18.38 -42.58 76.85
CA ARG A 2 -18.82 -42.53 75.43
C ARG A 2 -17.78 -41.73 74.67
N LYS A 3 -17.11 -42.29 73.64
CA LYS A 3 -16.15 -41.62 72.77
C LYS A 3 -16.92 -40.93 71.65
N PHE A 4 -16.80 -39.60 71.61
CA PHE A 4 -17.25 -38.80 70.45
C PHE A 4 -16.22 -38.91 69.32
N LYS A 5 -16.68 -39.33 68.13
CA LYS A 5 -15.91 -39.26 66.88
C LYS A 5 -16.25 -37.94 66.19
N GLN A 6 -15.27 -37.11 66.05
CA GLN A 6 -15.36 -35.93 65.22
C GLN A 6 -15.15 -36.31 63.75
N PHE A 7 -16.10 -35.95 62.87
CA PHE A 7 -15.97 -36.04 61.46
C PHE A 7 -15.47 -34.66 60.94
N LEU A 8 -14.24 -34.59 60.36
CA LEU A 8 -13.78 -33.49 59.59
C LEU A 8 -14.36 -33.59 58.17
N ALA A 9 -15.18 -32.63 57.77
CA ALA A 9 -15.61 -32.44 56.39
C ALA A 9 -14.58 -31.54 55.68
N ALA A 10 -13.85 -32.08 54.73
CA ALA A 10 -12.98 -31.32 53.83
C ALA A 10 -13.82 -30.72 52.72
N ALA A 11 -13.95 -29.38 52.68
CA ALA A 11 -14.55 -28.67 51.58
C ALA A 11 -13.52 -28.49 50.47
N ALA A 12 -13.68 -29.16 49.35
CA ALA A 12 -12.88 -28.94 48.16
C ALA A 12 -13.40 -27.68 47.41
N ALA A 13 -12.62 -26.62 47.44
CA ALA A 13 -12.90 -25.43 46.63
C ALA A 13 -12.49 -25.69 45.18
N LEU A 14 -13.47 -25.87 44.28
CA LEU A 14 -13.24 -25.87 42.83
C LEU A 14 -12.97 -24.42 42.38
N SER A 15 -11.71 -24.08 42.06
CA SER A 15 -11.36 -22.85 41.37
C SER A 15 -11.75 -22.97 39.90
N LEU A 16 -12.81 -22.32 39.50
CA LEU A 16 -13.15 -22.07 38.08
C LEU A 16 -12.08 -21.17 37.50
N VAL A 17 -11.13 -21.73 36.77
CA VAL A 17 -10.25 -20.95 35.88
C VAL A 17 -11.09 -20.57 34.69
N SER A 18 -11.56 -19.31 34.65
CA SER A 18 -12.20 -18.71 33.51
C SER A 18 -11.10 -18.46 32.45
N SER A 19 -11.01 -19.34 31.45
CA SER A 19 -10.22 -19.07 30.26
C SER A 19 -10.91 -17.97 29.50
N THR A 20 -10.42 -16.73 29.62
CA THR A 20 -10.77 -15.65 28.70
C THR A 20 -10.10 -16.01 27.36
N GLU A 21 -10.90 -16.46 26.39
CA GLU A 21 -10.46 -16.47 24.99
C GLU A 21 -10.02 -15.05 24.64
N PRO A 22 -8.88 -14.86 23.93
CA PRO A 22 -8.52 -13.54 23.45
C PRO A 22 -9.67 -13.02 22.58
N ALA A 23 -10.14 -11.82 22.87
CA ALA A 23 -11.16 -11.16 22.05
C ALA A 23 -10.66 -11.17 20.61
N SER A 24 -11.45 -11.74 19.69
CA SER A 24 -11.17 -11.65 18.27
C SER A 24 -11.02 -10.17 17.91
N ALA A 25 -9.89 -9.81 17.30
CA ALA A 25 -9.72 -8.43 16.83
C ALA A 25 -10.84 -8.09 15.84
N ASP A 26 -11.32 -6.84 15.86
CA ASP A 26 -12.35 -6.38 14.94
C ASP A 26 -11.86 -6.53 13.49
N PRO A 27 -12.67 -7.11 12.59
CA PRO A 27 -12.25 -7.32 11.21
C PRO A 27 -11.93 -5.99 10.53
N ILE A 28 -10.89 -5.97 9.69
CA ILE A 28 -10.56 -4.79 8.88
C ILE A 28 -11.72 -4.54 7.90
N LYS A 29 -12.34 -3.37 8.01
CA LYS A 29 -13.40 -2.91 7.12
C LYS A 29 -13.01 -1.65 6.35
N ASN A 30 -12.04 -0.90 6.84
CA ASN A 30 -11.58 0.34 6.23
C ASN A 30 -10.37 0.05 5.32
N ILE A 31 -10.43 0.55 4.10
CA ILE A 31 -9.35 0.50 3.12
C ILE A 31 -9.05 1.92 2.67
N VAL A 32 -7.79 2.33 2.79
CA VAL A 32 -7.31 3.63 2.30
C VAL A 32 -6.38 3.37 1.12
N LEU A 33 -6.71 3.96 -0.04
CA LEU A 33 -5.98 3.82 -1.29
C LEU A 33 -5.17 5.09 -1.56
N VAL A 34 -3.88 4.92 -1.84
CA VAL A 34 -2.89 5.97 -2.07
C VAL A 34 -2.35 5.83 -3.48
N HIS A 35 -2.45 6.88 -4.31
CA HIS A 35 -2.00 6.85 -5.70
C HIS A 35 -0.49 7.04 -5.83
N GLY A 36 0.05 6.85 -7.02
CA GLY A 36 1.45 7.12 -7.36
C GLY A 36 1.65 8.51 -7.94
N ALA A 37 2.90 8.88 -8.19
CA ALA A 37 3.22 10.14 -8.88
C ALA A 37 2.68 10.15 -10.32
N TRP A 38 2.40 11.36 -10.83
CA TRP A 38 1.91 11.65 -12.19
C TRP A 38 0.53 11.09 -12.50
N VAL A 39 -0.21 10.65 -11.52
CA VAL A 39 -1.60 10.21 -11.61
C VAL A 39 -2.40 10.78 -10.44
N ASP A 40 -3.68 10.49 -10.37
CA ASP A 40 -4.54 10.85 -9.25
C ASP A 40 -5.33 9.65 -8.73
N ALA A 41 -6.11 9.88 -7.69
CA ALA A 41 -6.90 8.82 -7.07
C ALA A 41 -8.01 8.25 -7.97
N SER A 42 -8.36 8.91 -9.10
CA SER A 42 -9.43 8.43 -9.99
C SER A 42 -9.10 7.11 -10.67
N GLY A 43 -7.82 6.80 -10.85
CA GLY A 43 -7.36 5.52 -11.38
C GLY A 43 -7.75 4.33 -10.51
N TRP A 44 -7.97 4.52 -9.21
CA TRP A 44 -8.45 3.48 -8.30
C TRP A 44 -9.92 3.10 -8.49
N LYS A 45 -10.69 3.81 -9.33
CA LYS A 45 -12.13 3.60 -9.49
C LYS A 45 -12.52 2.13 -9.76
N PRO A 46 -11.85 1.37 -10.67
CA PRO A 46 -12.22 -0.04 -10.91
C PRO A 46 -12.05 -0.93 -9.67
N VAL A 47 -10.97 -0.74 -8.91
CA VAL A 47 -10.71 -1.46 -7.64
C VAL A 47 -11.72 -1.04 -6.58
N TYR A 48 -11.99 0.27 -6.43
CA TYR A 48 -13.00 0.81 -5.52
C TYR A 48 -14.37 0.15 -5.73
N GLU A 49 -14.83 0.04 -6.99
CA GLU A 49 -16.13 -0.54 -7.33
C GLU A 49 -16.24 -2.03 -6.94
N ILE A 50 -15.12 -2.76 -6.96
CA ILE A 50 -15.07 -4.15 -6.52
C ILE A 50 -15.11 -4.23 -4.99
N LEU A 51 -14.24 -3.48 -4.32
CA LEU A 51 -14.12 -3.52 -2.86
C LEU A 51 -15.39 -3.07 -2.14
N THR A 52 -16.09 -2.07 -2.67
CA THR A 52 -17.36 -1.60 -2.11
C THR A 52 -18.51 -2.62 -2.25
N LYS A 53 -18.47 -3.47 -3.28
CA LYS A 53 -19.40 -4.61 -3.42
C LYS A 53 -19.12 -5.75 -2.43
N GLU A 54 -17.90 -5.80 -1.88
CA GLU A 54 -17.47 -6.71 -0.82
C GLU A 54 -17.64 -6.11 0.59
N ASP A 55 -18.46 -5.05 0.72
CA ASP A 55 -18.82 -4.36 1.97
C ASP A 55 -17.64 -3.68 2.68
N PHE A 56 -16.57 -3.30 1.97
CA PHE A 56 -15.50 -2.48 2.52
C PHE A 56 -15.83 -0.98 2.43
N LYS A 57 -15.41 -0.23 3.45
CA LYS A 57 -15.39 1.23 3.44
C LYS A 57 -14.09 1.68 2.79
N VAL A 58 -14.16 2.20 1.58
CA VAL A 58 -12.98 2.58 0.78
C VAL A 58 -12.88 4.09 0.70
N THR A 59 -11.73 4.61 1.07
CA THR A 59 -11.40 6.04 0.95
C THR A 59 -10.10 6.19 0.15
N MET A 60 -10.04 7.18 -0.72
CA MET A 60 -8.86 7.50 -1.50
C MET A 60 -8.20 8.76 -0.98
N VAL A 61 -6.87 8.77 -0.96
CA VAL A 61 -6.08 9.97 -0.70
C VAL A 61 -5.88 10.72 -2.02
N GLN A 62 -5.99 12.04 -1.97
CA GLN A 62 -5.52 12.93 -3.02
C GLN A 62 -4.23 13.58 -2.52
N GLU A 63 -3.13 13.23 -3.11
CA GLU A 63 -1.81 13.74 -2.74
C GLU A 63 -1.52 15.02 -3.50
N PRO A 64 -1.06 16.07 -2.82
CA PRO A 64 -0.72 17.32 -3.49
C PRO A 64 0.55 17.24 -4.35
N GLU A 65 1.42 16.26 -4.10
CA GLU A 65 2.71 16.04 -4.75
C GLU A 65 3.64 17.29 -4.72
N THR A 66 3.44 18.14 -3.71
CA THR A 66 4.24 19.35 -3.48
C THR A 66 5.47 19.10 -2.60
N SER A 67 5.42 18.11 -1.75
CA SER A 67 6.55 17.55 -1.00
C SER A 67 6.18 16.16 -0.45
N PHE A 68 7.16 15.31 -0.22
CA PHE A 68 6.94 14.00 0.42
C PHE A 68 6.21 14.12 1.77
N GLN A 69 6.56 15.16 2.56
CA GLN A 69 5.93 15.38 3.85
C GLN A 69 4.46 15.83 3.73
N ASP A 70 4.10 16.62 2.71
CA ASP A 70 2.71 17.01 2.45
C ASP A 70 1.86 15.81 2.09
N ASP A 71 2.39 14.89 1.28
CA ASP A 71 1.71 13.67 0.84
C ASP A 71 1.52 12.69 2.01
N VAL A 72 2.54 12.50 2.84
CA VAL A 72 2.43 11.73 4.10
C VAL A 72 1.40 12.37 5.03
N THR A 73 1.37 13.69 5.12
CA THR A 73 0.40 14.41 5.96
C THR A 73 -1.03 14.28 5.42
N ALA A 74 -1.22 14.35 4.10
CA ALA A 74 -2.51 14.12 3.46
C ALA A 74 -3.01 12.70 3.75
N THR A 75 -2.14 11.71 3.65
CA THR A 75 -2.45 10.31 3.96
C THR A 75 -2.83 10.13 5.44
N LYS A 76 -2.05 10.67 6.37
CA LYS A 76 -2.35 10.60 7.81
C LYS A 76 -3.69 11.26 8.16
N ARG A 77 -4.03 12.40 7.52
CA ARG A 77 -5.33 13.06 7.69
C ARG A 77 -6.50 12.15 7.31
N ILE A 78 -6.38 11.37 6.25
CA ILE A 78 -7.41 10.39 5.87
C ILE A 78 -7.43 9.20 6.84
N LEU A 79 -6.28 8.76 7.35
CA LEU A 79 -6.21 7.71 8.38
C LEU A 79 -6.85 8.13 9.71
N ASP A 80 -6.75 9.41 10.10
CA ASP A 80 -7.40 9.98 11.29
C ASP A 80 -8.93 9.96 11.20
N LEU A 81 -9.49 9.95 9.98
CA LEU A 81 -10.94 9.88 9.75
C LEU A 81 -11.50 8.45 9.80
N GLN A 82 -10.64 7.43 9.88
CA GLN A 82 -11.11 6.04 9.89
C GLN A 82 -11.63 5.64 11.27
N ASP A 83 -12.76 4.95 11.29
CA ASP A 83 -13.48 4.56 12.52
C ASP A 83 -13.03 3.19 13.10
N GLY A 84 -11.91 2.64 12.63
CA GLY A 84 -11.40 1.33 13.08
C GLY A 84 -10.17 0.83 12.34
N PRO A 85 -9.85 -0.46 12.49
CA PRO A 85 -8.72 -1.07 11.82
C PRO A 85 -8.74 -0.84 10.32
N THR A 86 -7.61 -0.39 9.77
CA THR A 86 -7.47 0.06 8.39
C THR A 86 -6.38 -0.70 7.66
N LEU A 87 -6.65 -1.12 6.44
CA LEU A 87 -5.66 -1.57 5.48
C LEU A 87 -5.22 -0.38 4.62
N LEU A 88 -3.93 -0.13 4.56
CA LEU A 88 -3.35 0.96 3.77
C LEU A 88 -2.72 0.40 2.51
N VAL A 89 -3.16 0.88 1.35
CA VAL A 89 -2.77 0.38 0.02
C VAL A 89 -2.07 1.49 -0.74
N GLY A 90 -0.87 1.25 -1.29
CA GLY A 90 -0.12 2.24 -2.04
C GLY A 90 0.37 1.72 -3.38
N HIS A 91 0.17 2.52 -4.42
CA HIS A 91 0.67 2.28 -5.76
C HIS A 91 1.92 3.12 -6.02
N SER A 92 2.95 2.53 -6.63
CA SER A 92 4.13 3.27 -7.12
C SER A 92 4.80 4.12 -6.03
N TYR A 93 4.96 5.43 -6.22
CA TYR A 93 5.40 6.42 -5.22
C TYR A 93 4.53 6.37 -3.95
N GLY A 94 3.22 6.13 -4.07
CA GLY A 94 2.33 5.89 -2.93
C GLY A 94 2.80 4.75 -2.02
N GLY A 95 3.62 3.82 -2.53
CA GLY A 95 4.31 2.80 -1.74
C GLY A 95 5.31 3.39 -0.75
N SER A 96 6.10 4.41 -1.14
CA SER A 96 6.98 5.16 -0.24
C SER A 96 6.15 5.89 0.83
N ILE A 97 5.02 6.48 0.45
CA ILE A 97 4.13 7.19 1.36
C ILE A 97 3.53 6.24 2.40
N ILE A 98 2.99 5.08 1.97
CA ILE A 98 2.42 4.11 2.93
C ILE A 98 3.49 3.46 3.80
N THR A 99 4.73 3.39 3.34
CA THR A 99 5.86 2.96 4.16
C THR A 99 6.11 3.91 5.33
N GLU A 100 6.05 5.22 5.09
CA GLU A 100 6.20 6.26 6.13
C GLU A 100 4.93 6.43 6.98
N ALA A 101 3.76 6.57 6.34
CA ALA A 101 2.50 6.82 7.03
C ALA A 101 1.95 5.59 7.76
N GLY A 102 2.33 4.39 7.34
CA GLY A 102 1.78 3.12 7.83
C GLY A 102 2.11 2.78 9.28
N VAL A 103 3.00 3.54 9.94
CA VAL A 103 3.21 3.45 11.40
C VAL A 103 2.03 4.00 12.19
N HIS A 104 1.05 4.62 11.53
CA HIS A 104 -0.16 5.14 12.15
C HIS A 104 -0.90 4.05 12.94
N PRO A 105 -1.46 4.36 14.14
CA PRO A 105 -2.08 3.37 15.02
C PRO A 105 -3.29 2.65 14.40
N ASN A 106 -4.03 3.30 13.51
CA ASN A 106 -5.18 2.70 12.81
C ASN A 106 -4.78 1.73 11.69
N VAL A 107 -3.50 1.70 11.27
CA VAL A 107 -3.04 0.81 10.20
C VAL A 107 -2.67 -0.56 10.77
N PHE A 108 -3.26 -1.62 10.24
CA PHE A 108 -3.05 -2.99 10.66
C PHE A 108 -2.36 -3.85 9.59
N GLY A 109 -2.32 -3.42 8.35
CA GLY A 109 -1.62 -4.08 7.27
C GLY A 109 -1.37 -3.15 6.11
N LEU A 110 -0.45 -3.55 5.23
CA LEU A 110 0.00 -2.78 4.07
C LEU A 110 -0.18 -3.60 2.79
N VAL A 111 -0.65 -2.97 1.72
CA VAL A 111 -0.64 -3.56 0.38
C VAL A 111 0.12 -2.66 -0.57
N TYR A 112 1.15 -3.20 -1.17
CA TYR A 112 2.00 -2.54 -2.13
C TYR A 112 1.64 -2.98 -3.55
N VAL A 113 1.37 -2.04 -4.46
CA VAL A 113 0.96 -2.31 -5.84
C VAL A 113 1.97 -1.66 -6.79
N ALA A 114 2.79 -2.46 -7.46
CA ALA A 114 3.88 -1.97 -8.33
C ALA A 114 4.70 -0.82 -7.67
N PRO A 115 5.25 -1.01 -6.45
CA PRO A 115 5.59 0.09 -5.55
C PRO A 115 7.06 0.46 -5.55
N HIS A 116 7.35 1.61 -4.93
CA HIS A 116 8.55 1.76 -4.12
C HIS A 116 8.26 1.40 -2.65
N ALA A 117 9.22 0.77 -1.96
CA ALA A 117 9.10 0.44 -0.53
C ALA A 117 10.46 0.62 0.18
N PRO A 118 10.96 1.86 0.30
CA PRO A 118 12.24 2.16 0.92
C PRO A 118 12.27 1.79 2.42
N ASP A 119 13.49 1.69 2.96
CA ASP A 119 13.74 1.61 4.40
C ASP A 119 14.03 3.01 4.99
N VAL A 120 14.14 3.09 6.30
CA VAL A 120 14.60 4.29 7.00
C VAL A 120 15.95 4.74 6.45
N GLY A 121 16.05 6.02 6.08
CA GLY A 121 17.24 6.61 5.48
C GLY A 121 17.42 6.35 3.99
N GLU A 122 16.58 5.53 3.37
CA GLU A 122 16.56 5.31 1.92
C GLU A 122 15.53 6.24 1.24
N ASN A 123 15.72 6.46 -0.07
CA ASN A 123 14.75 7.09 -0.97
C ASN A 123 14.63 6.29 -2.26
N GLU A 124 13.51 6.47 -2.96
CA GLU A 124 13.22 5.70 -4.17
C GLU A 124 14.14 6.01 -5.35
N GLY A 125 14.58 7.27 -5.48
CA GLY A 125 15.48 7.68 -6.55
C GLY A 125 16.81 6.95 -6.53
N GLU A 126 17.42 6.80 -5.35
CA GLU A 126 18.67 6.03 -5.19
C GLU A 126 18.46 4.51 -5.36
N LEU A 127 17.32 4.00 -4.94
CA LEU A 127 17.00 2.57 -5.11
C LEU A 127 16.72 2.24 -6.58
N GLY A 128 15.99 3.10 -7.29
CA GLY A 128 15.74 2.95 -8.73
C GLY A 128 17.02 2.91 -9.57
N LYS A 129 18.05 3.68 -9.18
CA LYS A 129 19.37 3.65 -9.85
C LYS A 129 20.09 2.29 -9.72
N LYS A 130 19.83 1.54 -8.65
CA LYS A 130 20.43 0.21 -8.45
C LYS A 130 19.86 -0.84 -9.40
N THR A 131 18.60 -0.67 -9.83
CA THR A 131 17.90 -1.58 -10.74
C THR A 131 17.12 -0.75 -11.78
N PRO A 132 17.82 -0.18 -12.79
CA PRO A 132 17.20 0.76 -13.73
C PRO A 132 16.06 0.15 -14.53
N SER A 133 14.95 0.88 -14.61
CA SER A 133 13.76 0.55 -15.40
C SER A 133 13.93 0.93 -16.87
N VAL A 134 12.90 0.68 -17.68
CA VAL A 134 12.83 1.18 -19.06
C VAL A 134 12.74 2.70 -19.06
N LEU A 135 11.89 3.28 -18.19
CA LEU A 135 11.78 4.74 -18.03
C LEU A 135 13.15 5.40 -17.77
N ALA A 136 13.93 4.84 -16.86
CA ALA A 136 15.26 5.37 -16.53
C ALA A 136 16.26 5.36 -17.70
N LYS A 137 15.98 4.60 -18.76
CA LYS A 137 16.78 4.48 -19.99
C LYS A 137 16.16 5.21 -21.19
N THR A 138 15.00 5.85 -21.02
CA THR A 138 14.28 6.56 -22.06
C THR A 138 14.55 8.05 -21.93
N ASP A 139 15.43 8.56 -22.77
CA ASP A 139 15.85 9.95 -22.75
C ASP A 139 14.65 10.89 -22.99
N GLY A 140 14.51 11.88 -22.12
CA GLY A 140 13.50 12.92 -22.23
C GLY A 140 12.06 12.47 -21.91
N ALA A 141 11.85 11.23 -21.44
CA ALA A 141 10.53 10.77 -21.02
C ALA A 141 10.03 11.50 -19.77
N ILE A 142 10.91 11.87 -18.84
CA ILE A 142 10.56 12.75 -17.72
C ILE A 142 10.81 14.21 -18.14
N LYS A 143 9.79 15.04 -18.02
CA LYS A 143 9.87 16.48 -18.22
C LYS A 143 9.92 17.18 -16.87
N VAL A 144 10.57 18.36 -16.87
CA VAL A 144 10.72 19.19 -15.67
C VAL A 144 10.29 20.62 -15.98
N THR A 145 9.41 21.16 -15.15
CA THR A 145 9.00 22.56 -15.24
C THR A 145 10.06 23.51 -14.67
N PRO A 146 10.04 24.82 -14.98
CA PRO A 146 10.99 25.78 -14.42
C PRO A 146 11.00 25.84 -12.90
N ASP A 147 9.89 25.56 -12.25
CA ASP A 147 9.71 25.49 -10.79
C ASP A 147 9.91 24.07 -10.21
N LYS A 148 10.55 23.16 -11.00
CA LYS A 148 11.02 21.83 -10.61
C LYS A 148 9.94 20.75 -10.41
N PHE A 149 8.74 20.95 -10.92
CA PHE A 149 7.78 19.85 -10.99
C PHE A 149 8.07 18.94 -12.17
N THR A 150 7.86 17.65 -11.97
CA THR A 150 8.10 16.61 -12.97
C THR A 150 6.78 16.04 -13.48
N TYR A 151 6.80 15.54 -14.71
CA TYR A 151 5.72 14.80 -15.32
C TYR A 151 6.26 13.85 -16.39
N LEU A 152 5.56 12.78 -16.66
CA LEU A 152 5.87 11.90 -17.77
C LEU A 152 5.42 12.57 -19.07
N ASN A 153 6.31 12.64 -20.07
CA ASN A 153 5.99 13.23 -21.38
C ASN A 153 4.72 12.58 -21.96
N PRO A 154 3.63 13.34 -22.22
CA PRO A 154 2.34 12.74 -22.59
C PRO A 154 2.38 11.76 -23.76
N PRO A 155 3.15 11.98 -24.86
CA PRO A 155 3.28 10.99 -25.93
C PRO A 155 3.92 9.66 -25.51
N ASP A 156 4.74 9.63 -24.46
CA ASP A 156 5.42 8.42 -23.97
C ASP A 156 4.60 7.69 -22.92
N PHE A 157 3.65 8.37 -22.27
CA PHE A 157 2.84 7.83 -21.17
C PHE A 157 2.09 6.56 -21.56
N PRO A 158 1.35 6.46 -22.69
CA PRO A 158 0.64 5.23 -23.04
C PRO A 158 1.57 4.01 -23.16
N ASN A 159 2.76 4.19 -23.69
CA ASN A 159 3.69 3.08 -23.91
C ASN A 159 4.50 2.70 -22.67
N LEU A 160 4.82 3.66 -21.80
CA LEU A 160 5.66 3.41 -20.61
C LEU A 160 4.83 3.09 -19.37
N PHE A 161 3.76 3.86 -19.14
CA PHE A 161 2.97 3.78 -17.91
C PHE A 161 1.82 2.78 -18.01
N ALA A 162 1.11 2.78 -19.15
CA ALA A 162 -0.18 2.11 -19.30
C ALA A 162 -0.36 1.39 -20.65
N PRO A 163 0.62 0.57 -21.14
CA PRO A 163 0.51 -0.09 -22.45
C PRO A 163 -0.59 -1.16 -22.53
N ASP A 164 -1.12 -1.61 -21.42
CA ASP A 164 -2.18 -2.62 -21.33
C ASP A 164 -3.58 -2.00 -21.06
N LEU A 165 -3.69 -0.67 -21.04
CA LEU A 165 -4.98 0.03 -21.04
C LEU A 165 -5.45 0.34 -22.47
N PRO A 166 -6.76 0.53 -22.68
CA PRO A 166 -7.27 1.14 -23.91
C PRO A 166 -6.56 2.49 -24.18
N LEU A 167 -6.20 2.73 -25.45
CA LEU A 167 -5.37 3.88 -25.81
C LEU A 167 -6.01 5.21 -25.39
N ASP A 168 -7.32 5.37 -25.61
CA ASP A 168 -8.07 6.57 -25.21
C ASP A 168 -8.01 6.82 -23.71
N ARG A 169 -8.02 5.76 -22.90
CA ARG A 169 -7.88 5.86 -21.44
C ARG A 169 -6.45 6.26 -21.05
N ALA A 170 -5.43 5.66 -21.68
CA ALA A 170 -4.03 6.00 -21.43
C ALA A 170 -3.70 7.43 -21.88
N GLU A 171 -4.23 7.88 -23.03
CA GLU A 171 -4.09 9.26 -23.51
C GLU A 171 -4.77 10.27 -22.57
N PHE A 172 -5.96 9.95 -22.05
CA PHE A 172 -6.63 10.78 -21.05
C PHE A 172 -5.78 10.88 -19.78
N ALA A 173 -5.28 9.77 -19.26
CA ALA A 173 -4.42 9.75 -18.07
C ALA A 173 -3.13 10.60 -18.30
N ALA A 174 -2.54 10.51 -19.48
CA ALA A 174 -1.37 11.33 -19.86
C ALA A 174 -1.63 12.84 -19.79
N GLN A 175 -2.87 13.30 -19.98
CA GLN A 175 -3.25 14.72 -19.93
C GLN A 175 -3.77 15.16 -18.55
N SER A 176 -4.11 14.21 -17.67
CA SER A 176 -4.65 14.48 -16.33
C SER A 176 -3.62 14.26 -15.21
N GLN A 177 -2.33 14.27 -15.55
CA GLN A 177 -1.26 14.07 -14.57
C GLN A 177 -1.29 15.13 -13.46
N VAL A 178 -1.14 14.71 -12.21
CA VAL A 178 -0.69 15.56 -11.11
C VAL A 178 0.83 15.71 -11.27
N LEU A 179 1.33 16.93 -11.25
CA LEU A 179 2.76 17.19 -11.38
C LEU A 179 3.44 17.01 -10.01
N ALA A 180 4.50 16.19 -9.97
CA ALA A 180 5.23 15.89 -8.74
C ALA A 180 6.48 16.77 -8.61
N GLU A 181 6.66 17.43 -7.47
CA GLU A 181 7.89 18.18 -7.17
C GLU A 181 9.08 17.20 -7.13
N ALA A 182 10.17 17.52 -7.81
CA ALA A 182 11.28 16.59 -8.07
C ALA A 182 11.95 16.02 -6.80
N SER A 183 11.87 16.71 -5.65
CA SER A 183 12.48 16.24 -4.41
C SER A 183 11.70 15.12 -3.74
N VAL A 184 10.41 14.90 -4.08
CA VAL A 184 9.59 13.84 -3.47
C VAL A 184 10.25 12.46 -3.65
N PHE A 185 10.87 12.22 -4.80
CA PHE A 185 11.57 10.97 -5.13
C PHE A 185 12.92 10.78 -4.41
N ASN A 186 13.49 11.86 -3.86
CA ASN A 186 14.82 11.87 -3.26
C ASN A 186 14.79 12.12 -1.75
N THR A 187 13.62 12.25 -1.15
CA THR A 187 13.46 12.46 0.29
C THR A 187 13.64 11.13 1.04
N PRO A 188 14.64 11.01 1.94
CA PRO A 188 14.81 9.80 2.73
C PRO A 188 13.66 9.59 3.71
N LEU A 189 13.20 8.34 3.85
CA LEU A 189 12.18 7.99 4.81
C LEU A 189 12.70 8.04 6.26
N THR A 190 11.82 8.38 7.20
CA THR A 190 12.09 8.38 8.64
C THR A 190 11.48 7.18 9.36
N ALA A 191 10.51 6.50 8.73
CA ALA A 191 9.87 5.30 9.23
C ALA A 191 9.72 4.24 8.12
N ALA A 192 9.61 2.96 8.53
CA ALA A 192 9.40 1.85 7.61
C ALA A 192 8.39 0.87 8.21
N ALA A 193 7.10 1.10 7.93
CA ALA A 193 6.00 0.38 8.55
C ALA A 193 6.01 -1.13 8.25
N TRP A 194 6.54 -1.54 7.10
CA TRP A 194 6.67 -2.96 6.72
C TRP A 194 7.58 -3.76 7.66
N LYS A 195 8.37 -3.11 8.54
CA LYS A 195 9.17 -3.79 9.57
C LYS A 195 8.32 -4.34 10.72
N THR A 196 7.14 -3.77 10.93
CA THR A 196 6.28 -4.08 12.08
C THR A 196 4.85 -4.45 11.71
N LYS A 197 4.45 -4.21 10.46
CA LYS A 197 3.12 -4.53 9.95
C LYS A 197 3.21 -5.65 8.92
N PRO A 198 2.24 -6.58 8.88
CA PRO A 198 2.14 -7.54 7.80
C PRO A 198 1.91 -6.83 6.48
N SER A 199 2.48 -7.36 5.40
CA SER A 199 2.38 -6.73 4.10
C SER A 199 2.14 -7.73 2.96
N TRP A 200 1.43 -7.26 1.95
CA TRP A 200 1.16 -7.92 0.68
C TRP A 200 1.75 -7.08 -0.45
N GLY A 201 2.16 -7.75 -1.50
CA GLY A 201 2.78 -7.10 -2.64
C GLY A 201 2.31 -7.64 -3.97
N ILE A 202 2.07 -6.74 -4.92
CA ILE A 202 1.75 -7.07 -6.30
C ILE A 202 2.90 -6.62 -7.19
N VAL A 203 3.55 -7.59 -7.87
CA VAL A 203 4.52 -7.32 -8.92
C VAL A 203 3.79 -7.16 -10.23
N ALA A 204 4.00 -6.03 -10.91
CA ALA A 204 3.57 -5.83 -12.28
C ALA A 204 4.64 -6.38 -13.24
N GLY A 205 4.41 -7.56 -13.84
CA GLY A 205 5.43 -8.33 -14.54
C GLY A 205 6.02 -7.66 -15.79
N ASN A 206 5.35 -6.65 -16.36
CA ASN A 206 5.82 -5.85 -17.49
C ASN A 206 5.90 -4.36 -17.16
N ASP A 207 6.17 -4.02 -15.90
CA ASP A 207 6.33 -2.63 -15.48
C ASP A 207 7.57 -2.01 -16.13
N GLN A 208 7.38 -0.84 -16.77
CA GLN A 208 8.43 -0.09 -17.43
C GLN A 208 8.84 1.18 -16.64
N ILE A 209 8.05 1.55 -15.62
CA ILE A 209 8.29 2.69 -14.73
C ILE A 209 9.20 2.27 -13.57
N ILE A 210 8.86 1.18 -12.90
CA ILE A 210 9.69 0.52 -11.88
C ILE A 210 10.12 -0.83 -12.43
N ASN A 211 11.39 -1.17 -12.26
CA ASN A 211 11.85 -2.49 -12.71
C ASN A 211 11.21 -3.57 -11.83
N PRO A 212 10.54 -4.60 -12.39
CA PRO A 212 9.91 -5.67 -11.62
C PRO A 212 10.86 -6.42 -10.67
N ASP A 213 12.17 -6.49 -11.00
CA ASP A 213 13.15 -7.08 -10.10
C ASP A 213 13.39 -6.22 -8.84
N LEU A 214 13.21 -4.91 -8.92
CA LEU A 214 13.25 -4.03 -7.76
C LEU A 214 12.02 -4.25 -6.87
N GLU A 215 10.83 -4.42 -7.46
CA GLU A 215 9.60 -4.75 -6.71
C GLU A 215 9.75 -6.09 -5.98
N ARG A 216 10.23 -7.14 -6.66
CA ARG A 216 10.51 -8.45 -6.05
C ARG A 216 11.52 -8.34 -4.91
N TRP A 217 12.54 -7.50 -5.07
CA TRP A 217 13.54 -7.27 -4.02
C TRP A 217 12.93 -6.59 -2.79
N TYR A 218 12.07 -5.57 -2.96
CA TYR A 218 11.34 -4.94 -1.86
C TYR A 218 10.53 -5.96 -1.05
N TYR A 219 9.76 -6.79 -1.74
CA TYR A 219 8.89 -7.78 -1.11
C TYR A 219 9.68 -8.88 -0.38
N LYS A 220 10.77 -9.33 -0.97
CA LYS A 220 11.66 -10.29 -0.31
C LYS A 220 12.23 -9.71 0.99
N ARG A 221 12.65 -8.45 0.99
CA ARG A 221 13.16 -7.74 2.15
C ARG A 221 12.09 -7.57 3.22
N ALA A 222 10.90 -7.13 2.85
CA ALA A 222 9.77 -6.93 3.74
C ALA A 222 9.10 -8.23 4.20
N LYS A 223 9.44 -9.39 3.60
CA LYS A 223 8.77 -10.69 3.81
C LYS A 223 7.28 -10.64 3.50
N SER A 224 6.90 -9.87 2.48
CA SER A 224 5.51 -9.70 2.05
C SER A 224 4.95 -10.98 1.44
N HIS A 225 3.63 -11.16 1.52
CA HIS A 225 2.91 -12.11 0.67
C HIS A 225 2.88 -11.56 -0.75
N VAL A 226 3.43 -12.29 -1.73
CA VAL A 226 3.64 -11.78 -3.08
C VAL A 226 2.69 -12.43 -4.08
N THR A 227 2.07 -11.61 -4.91
CA THR A 227 1.35 -12.00 -6.12
C THR A 227 2.01 -11.31 -7.31
N GLU A 228 2.37 -12.05 -8.33
CA GLU A 228 2.86 -11.49 -9.59
C GLU A 228 1.77 -11.59 -10.65
N ILE A 229 1.51 -10.48 -11.35
CA ILE A 229 0.57 -10.41 -12.46
C ILE A 229 1.41 -10.30 -13.73
N GLU A 230 1.59 -11.45 -14.39
CA GLU A 230 2.39 -11.55 -15.61
C GLU A 230 1.82 -10.65 -16.72
N GLY A 231 2.69 -9.90 -17.39
CA GLY A 231 2.30 -9.00 -18.48
C GLY A 231 1.65 -7.69 -18.07
N ALA A 232 1.29 -7.51 -16.79
CA ALA A 232 0.71 -6.25 -16.31
C ALA A 232 1.71 -5.10 -16.37
N SER A 233 1.23 -3.92 -16.78
CA SER A 233 1.99 -2.67 -16.79
C SER A 233 2.00 -2.00 -15.42
N HIS A 234 2.63 -0.83 -15.34
CA HIS A 234 2.59 0.01 -14.13
C HIS A 234 1.17 0.40 -13.70
N SER A 235 0.22 0.51 -14.66
CA SER A 235 -1.21 0.75 -14.39
C SER A 235 -1.99 -0.49 -13.97
N VAL A 236 -1.35 -1.48 -13.34
CA VAL A 236 -1.93 -2.77 -12.96
C VAL A 236 -3.25 -2.67 -12.19
N TYR A 237 -3.44 -1.64 -11.37
CA TYR A 237 -4.66 -1.40 -10.61
C TYR A 237 -5.86 -0.96 -11.48
N GLU A 238 -5.59 -0.43 -12.68
CA GLU A 238 -6.62 -0.12 -13.68
C GLU A 238 -6.85 -1.27 -14.66
N SER A 239 -5.77 -1.93 -15.13
CA SER A 239 -5.83 -2.99 -16.14
C SER A 239 -6.23 -4.35 -15.57
N HIS A 240 -5.86 -4.64 -14.32
CA HIS A 240 -6.12 -5.90 -13.62
C HIS A 240 -6.82 -5.70 -12.27
N PRO A 241 -7.94 -4.93 -12.23
CA PRO A 241 -8.55 -4.51 -10.96
C PRO A 241 -9.11 -5.67 -10.14
N LYS A 242 -9.46 -6.80 -10.77
CA LYS A 242 -9.99 -7.98 -10.06
C LYS A 242 -8.88 -8.68 -9.26
N GLU A 243 -7.72 -8.84 -9.87
CA GLU A 243 -6.55 -9.46 -9.26
C GLU A 243 -6.02 -8.58 -8.13
N VAL A 244 -5.95 -7.26 -8.34
CA VAL A 244 -5.55 -6.30 -7.33
C VAL A 244 -6.53 -6.30 -6.15
N ALA A 245 -7.83 -6.25 -6.41
CA ALA A 245 -8.86 -6.30 -5.37
C ALA A 245 -8.81 -7.62 -4.58
N ALA A 246 -8.54 -8.75 -5.24
CA ALA A 246 -8.43 -10.05 -4.56
C ALA A 246 -7.29 -10.07 -3.54
N VAL A 247 -6.13 -9.49 -3.86
CA VAL A 247 -5.00 -9.35 -2.91
C VAL A 247 -5.36 -8.43 -1.76
N ILE A 248 -6.04 -7.32 -2.02
CA ILE A 248 -6.49 -6.39 -0.97
C ILE A 248 -7.48 -7.07 -0.02
N VAL A 249 -8.44 -7.84 -0.55
CA VAL A 249 -9.41 -8.61 0.25
C VAL A 249 -8.72 -9.68 1.09
N ASP A 250 -7.74 -10.40 0.51
CA ASP A 250 -6.93 -11.37 1.25
C ASP A 250 -6.17 -10.70 2.40
N ALA A 251 -5.53 -9.57 2.14
CA ALA A 251 -4.84 -8.78 3.15
C ALA A 251 -5.77 -8.33 4.29
N ALA A 252 -6.95 -7.80 3.96
CA ALA A 252 -7.93 -7.36 4.95
C ALA A 252 -8.42 -8.50 5.86
N ARG A 253 -8.51 -9.72 5.32
CA ARG A 253 -8.95 -10.91 6.07
C ARG A 253 -7.84 -11.55 6.93
N ASN A 254 -6.58 -11.29 6.62
CA ASN A 254 -5.44 -11.99 7.22
C ASN A 254 -4.46 -11.09 8.00
N ALA A 255 -4.52 -9.76 7.88
CA ALA A 255 -3.57 -8.84 8.52
C ALA A 255 -3.62 -8.84 10.07
N GLN A 256 -4.63 -9.43 10.66
CA GLN A 256 -4.83 -9.48 12.12
C GLN A 256 -4.63 -10.88 12.72
N LYS A 257 -4.22 -11.84 11.91
CA LYS A 257 -3.91 -13.21 12.35
C LYS A 257 -2.43 -13.35 12.67
#